data_fb0266259de2fd6095ea3d95f82cfc88
#
_entry.id   fb0266259de2fd6095ea3d95f82cfc88
#
_cell.length_a   1.000
_cell.length_b   1.000
_cell.length_c   1.000
_cell.angle_alpha   90.00
_cell.angle_beta   90.00
_cell.angle_gamma   90.00
#
_symmetry.space_group_name_H-M   'P 1'
#
loop_
_entity.id
_entity.type
_entity.pdbx_description
1 polymer ?
#
loop_
_entity_poly.entity_id
_entity_poly.type
_entity_poly.pdbx_seq_one_letter_code
_entity_poly.pdbx_strand_id
1 'polypeptide(L)'
;MVLNRPYPTGERCVVADKPWESLGVWGYNSVIEDDGVLKLWYDAIASDGSRWCCLATSQDGLHWAKPNLGIVPFKGSNNTNIVFPPVAMSHEPNCVFKDTNPACPPSEQYKMVANLQPPGGKKGTYVAASPDGAHWKLMKEEPAFRASDTNNICFFDNRIGRYVGYVRVWDVMRKVGRCEFDDITDWGKEQMVFSYDAEDLQELDSHIFSATAASLGSSAIKTKPRMDFYTSAAWKYPRAEDVYLMFPSAYYHFQEDWARRRGTTDPRNDGTLDVQFATSRDGKSWFRLDRHPFIRLGLAGSFASATAYMASGCICRPEEIWFYYGASDHTHGNYDLAHDRFLGTITRARMRLDGFVSVDAEYSGGEFTTPTLLFTGNQLSLNTDTSAGGHVRVELQDESAKPLAGFSADDCDPINGNFIQKVVSWRDHPGMQAWAGRPVRLRFIMRDAKLYSFKFD
;
A
#
# COMPACT_ATOMS: atom_id res chain seq x y z
N MET A 1 9.23 -5.77 -19.31
CA MET A 1 8.57 -5.87 -17.99
C MET A 1 7.28 -5.06 -18.04
N VAL A 2 6.22 -5.58 -17.42
CA VAL A 2 4.88 -4.99 -17.42
C VAL A 2 4.38 -4.86 -15.99
N LEU A 3 3.88 -3.68 -15.62
CA LEU A 3 3.16 -3.48 -14.36
C LEU A 3 1.77 -4.09 -14.47
N ASN A 4 1.49 -5.10 -13.65
CA ASN A 4 0.16 -5.69 -13.56
C ASN A 4 -0.68 -4.90 -12.55
N ARG A 5 -1.96 -4.72 -12.88
CA ARG A 5 -2.88 -3.99 -12.02
C ARG A 5 -3.82 -4.96 -11.31
N PRO A 6 -4.16 -4.68 -10.07
CA PRO A 6 -5.20 -5.44 -9.41
C PRO A 6 -6.56 -5.17 -10.06
N TYR A 7 -7.44 -6.13 -9.95
CA TYR A 7 -8.82 -6.03 -10.39
C TYR A 7 -9.67 -5.47 -9.22
N PRO A 8 -10.24 -4.26 -9.35
CA PRO A 8 -11.21 -3.74 -8.39
C PRO A 8 -12.46 -4.62 -8.41
N THR A 9 -12.86 -5.13 -7.26
CA THR A 9 -13.96 -6.12 -7.18
C THR A 9 -15.34 -5.47 -7.20
N GLY A 10 -15.41 -4.16 -6.90
CA GLY A 10 -16.63 -3.37 -6.97
C GLY A 10 -17.52 -3.44 -5.73
N GLU A 11 -17.21 -4.32 -4.78
CA GLU A 11 -17.95 -4.40 -3.52
C GLU A 11 -17.58 -3.25 -2.58
N ARG A 12 -18.55 -2.76 -1.84
CA ARG A 12 -18.34 -1.86 -0.72
C ARG A 12 -18.21 -2.69 0.56
N CYS A 13 -16.96 -2.92 0.98
CA CYS A 13 -16.65 -3.76 2.13
C CYS A 13 -17.09 -3.11 3.46
N VAL A 14 -16.80 -1.82 3.62
CA VAL A 14 -17.25 -1.04 4.79
C VAL A 14 -17.94 0.21 4.30
N VAL A 15 -19.23 0.33 4.64
CA VAL A 15 -20.09 1.49 4.32
C VAL A 15 -20.55 2.15 5.61
N ALA A 16 -20.87 3.43 5.54
CA ALA A 16 -21.47 4.14 6.67
C ALA A 16 -22.89 3.65 6.95
N ASP A 17 -23.10 3.06 8.12
CA ASP A 17 -24.40 2.55 8.59
C ASP A 17 -24.63 2.76 10.11
N LYS A 18 -23.71 3.49 10.77
CA LYS A 18 -23.76 3.77 12.21
C LYS A 18 -23.87 5.28 12.48
N PRO A 19 -24.43 5.69 13.62
CA PRO A 19 -24.56 7.12 13.96
C PRO A 19 -23.23 7.90 13.99
N TRP A 20 -22.14 7.27 14.38
CA TRP A 20 -20.78 7.87 14.38
C TRP A 20 -20.13 7.89 13.00
N GLU A 21 -20.77 7.33 11.99
CA GLU A 21 -20.38 7.35 10.59
C GLU A 21 -21.31 8.22 9.75
N SER A 22 -22.13 9.06 10.39
CA SER A 22 -23.24 9.77 9.72
C SER A 22 -22.77 10.70 8.58
N LEU A 23 -21.50 11.12 8.57
CA LEU A 23 -20.93 11.85 7.44
C LEU A 23 -20.16 10.91 6.49
N GLY A 24 -19.67 9.78 6.98
CA GLY A 24 -19.02 8.78 6.12
C GLY A 24 -17.91 8.00 6.78
N VAL A 25 -17.26 7.18 5.94
CA VAL A 25 -16.04 6.43 6.22
C VAL A 25 -14.91 7.10 5.43
N TRP A 26 -13.85 7.53 6.14
CA TRP A 26 -12.72 8.20 5.50
C TRP A 26 -11.76 7.22 4.82
N GLY A 27 -10.88 7.73 3.95
CA GLY A 27 -10.02 6.92 3.09
C GLY A 27 -8.94 6.11 3.81
N TYR A 28 -8.50 6.54 5.02
CA TYR A 28 -7.41 5.84 5.70
C TYR A 28 -7.92 4.61 6.44
N ASN A 29 -7.23 3.52 6.26
CA ASN A 29 -7.55 2.26 6.90
C ASN A 29 -6.33 1.34 6.99
N SER A 30 -6.40 0.35 7.87
CA SER A 30 -5.39 -0.71 8.02
C SER A 30 -6.07 -2.06 8.08
N VAL A 31 -5.49 -3.05 7.44
CA VAL A 31 -6.03 -4.41 7.42
C VAL A 31 -4.97 -5.41 7.84
N ILE A 32 -5.34 -6.33 8.73
CA ILE A 32 -4.47 -7.41 9.21
C ILE A 32 -5.29 -8.69 9.27
N GLU A 33 -4.71 -9.81 8.91
CA GLU A 33 -5.21 -11.13 9.25
C GLU A 33 -4.51 -11.63 10.52
N ASP A 34 -5.29 -12.03 11.49
CA ASP A 34 -4.79 -12.54 12.76
C ASP A 34 -5.70 -13.66 13.26
N ASP A 35 -5.11 -14.85 13.52
CA ASP A 35 -5.81 -16.06 13.91
C ASP A 35 -7.02 -16.42 13.02
N GLY A 36 -6.87 -16.24 11.71
CA GLY A 36 -7.89 -16.54 10.70
C GLY A 36 -9.04 -15.52 10.64
N VAL A 37 -8.96 -14.42 11.38
CA VAL A 37 -9.90 -13.31 11.35
C VAL A 37 -9.25 -12.10 10.71
N LEU A 38 -9.91 -11.52 9.73
CA LEU A 38 -9.52 -10.24 9.17
C LEU A 38 -10.02 -9.12 10.07
N LYS A 39 -9.12 -8.25 10.48
CA LYS A 39 -9.38 -7.04 11.27
C LYS A 39 -9.10 -5.82 10.43
N LEU A 40 -10.02 -4.86 10.39
CA LEU A 40 -9.89 -3.63 9.63
C LEU A 40 -10.20 -2.45 10.54
N TRP A 41 -9.20 -1.60 10.74
CA TRP A 41 -9.35 -0.32 11.45
C TRP A 41 -9.59 0.78 10.43
N TYR A 42 -10.56 1.63 10.70
CA TYR A 42 -10.97 2.70 9.80
C TYR A 42 -11.38 3.96 10.55
N ASP A 43 -11.34 5.06 9.85
CA ASP A 43 -11.73 6.38 10.33
C ASP A 43 -13.19 6.65 9.94
N ALA A 44 -14.04 6.86 10.95
CA ALA A 44 -15.45 7.22 10.80
C ALA A 44 -15.65 8.68 11.13
N ILE A 45 -16.50 9.37 10.39
CA ILE A 45 -16.80 10.79 10.58
C ILE A 45 -18.28 10.97 10.88
N ALA A 46 -18.57 11.59 12.03
CA ALA A 46 -19.94 11.96 12.40
C ALA A 46 -20.32 13.34 11.85
N SER A 47 -21.61 13.63 11.79
CA SER A 47 -22.16 14.88 11.24
C SER A 47 -21.75 16.15 11.99
N ASP A 48 -21.25 16.03 13.22
CA ASP A 48 -20.67 17.12 14.00
C ASP A 48 -19.17 17.35 13.69
N GLY A 49 -18.62 16.60 12.73
CA GLY A 49 -17.22 16.64 12.35
C GLY A 49 -16.29 15.82 13.25
N SER A 50 -16.81 15.18 14.31
CA SER A 50 -16.01 14.30 15.15
C SER A 50 -15.58 13.05 14.40
N ARG A 51 -14.31 12.63 14.62
CA ARG A 51 -13.72 11.45 13.97
C ARG A 51 -13.47 10.37 15.01
N TRP A 52 -13.62 9.11 14.59
CA TRP A 52 -13.62 7.96 15.46
C TRP A 52 -12.85 6.81 14.82
N CYS A 53 -11.89 6.23 15.53
CA CYS A 53 -11.28 4.98 15.09
C CYS A 53 -12.21 3.82 15.41
N CYS A 54 -12.59 3.09 14.38
CA CYS A 54 -13.52 1.96 14.46
C CYS A 54 -12.85 0.66 14.00
N LEU A 55 -13.33 -0.46 14.52
CA LEU A 55 -12.91 -1.81 14.13
C LEU A 55 -14.06 -2.52 13.42
N ALA A 56 -13.74 -3.12 12.26
CA ALA A 56 -14.58 -4.12 11.60
C ALA A 56 -13.81 -5.43 11.49
N THR A 57 -14.55 -6.55 11.48
CA THR A 57 -13.98 -7.91 11.35
C THR A 57 -14.64 -8.68 10.24
N SER A 58 -13.92 -9.61 9.61
CA SER A 58 -14.43 -10.46 8.54
C SER A 58 -13.75 -11.83 8.56
N GLN A 59 -14.48 -12.86 8.09
CA GLN A 59 -13.95 -14.20 7.85
C GLN A 59 -13.60 -14.43 6.37
N ASP A 60 -14.25 -13.71 5.47
CA ASP A 60 -14.13 -13.91 4.02
C ASP A 60 -13.53 -12.71 3.26
N GLY A 61 -13.33 -11.58 3.96
CA GLY A 61 -12.81 -10.35 3.38
C GLY A 61 -13.80 -9.56 2.52
N LEU A 62 -15.07 -9.97 2.48
CA LEU A 62 -16.16 -9.32 1.76
C LEU A 62 -17.21 -8.76 2.72
N HIS A 63 -17.68 -9.62 3.61
CA HIS A 63 -18.69 -9.30 4.59
C HIS A 63 -18.04 -8.88 5.90
N TRP A 64 -18.16 -7.61 6.24
CA TRP A 64 -17.51 -7.01 7.39
C TRP A 64 -18.55 -6.71 8.47
N ALA A 65 -18.36 -7.35 9.63
CA ALA A 65 -19.16 -7.07 10.83
C ALA A 65 -18.53 -5.91 11.61
N LYS A 66 -19.38 -5.07 12.19
CA LYS A 66 -19.01 -4.02 13.14
C LYS A 66 -19.42 -4.48 14.56
N PRO A 67 -18.52 -5.15 15.29
CA PRO A 67 -18.84 -5.76 16.56
C PRO A 67 -19.23 -4.72 17.62
N ASN A 68 -20.15 -5.07 18.48
CA ASN A 68 -20.40 -4.27 19.68
C ASN A 68 -19.30 -4.56 20.70
N LEU A 69 -18.37 -3.61 20.86
CA LEU A 69 -17.21 -3.75 21.75
C LEU A 69 -17.46 -3.15 23.14
N GLY A 70 -18.32 -2.16 23.25
CA GLY A 70 -18.61 -1.51 24.53
C GLY A 70 -17.47 -0.67 25.12
N ILE A 71 -16.42 -0.39 24.31
CA ILE A 71 -15.18 0.25 24.79
C ILE A 71 -15.33 1.77 24.86
N VAL A 72 -15.78 2.38 23.79
CA VAL A 72 -15.93 3.84 23.69
C VAL A 72 -17.39 4.19 23.40
N PRO A 73 -18.06 4.92 24.28
CA PRO A 73 -19.45 5.31 24.08
C PRO A 73 -19.61 6.40 23.02
N PHE A 74 -20.73 6.35 22.29
CA PHE A 74 -21.17 7.45 21.42
C PHE A 74 -22.54 7.95 21.82
N LYS A 75 -22.67 9.23 22.16
CA LYS A 75 -23.94 9.88 22.58
C LYS A 75 -24.71 9.07 23.64
N GLY A 76 -23.97 8.51 24.60
CA GLY A 76 -24.55 7.74 25.73
C GLY A 76 -24.81 6.25 25.44
N SER A 77 -24.62 5.78 24.24
CA SER A 77 -24.71 4.35 23.89
C SER A 77 -23.33 3.69 23.93
N ASN A 78 -23.22 2.55 24.63
CA ASN A 78 -22.04 1.69 24.62
C ASN A 78 -22.06 0.66 23.46
N ASN A 79 -23.16 0.58 22.69
CA ASN A 79 -23.23 -0.35 21.57
C ASN A 79 -22.51 0.21 20.36
N THR A 80 -21.18 0.19 20.40
CA THR A 80 -20.30 0.74 19.37
C THR A 80 -19.16 -0.22 19.01
N ASN A 81 -18.62 -0.06 17.81
CA ASN A 81 -17.37 -0.68 17.38
C ASN A 81 -16.20 0.32 17.42
N ILE A 82 -16.36 1.41 18.16
CA ILE A 82 -15.32 2.42 18.34
C ILE A 82 -14.26 1.87 19.28
N VAL A 83 -12.99 1.92 18.87
CA VAL A 83 -11.85 1.40 19.63
C VAL A 83 -10.95 2.51 20.19
N PHE A 84 -11.05 3.73 19.66
CA PHE A 84 -10.26 4.86 20.15
C PHE A 84 -11.14 6.12 20.18
N PRO A 85 -11.12 6.88 21.32
CA PRO A 85 -11.95 8.06 21.46
C PRO A 85 -11.47 9.20 20.57
N PRO A 86 -12.33 10.17 20.25
CA PRO A 86 -11.91 11.36 19.56
C PRO A 86 -11.02 12.17 20.51
N VAL A 87 -9.81 12.40 20.11
CA VAL A 87 -8.89 13.31 20.79
C VAL A 87 -8.84 14.60 19.99
N ALA A 88 -9.28 15.72 20.56
CA ALA A 88 -9.65 16.97 19.90
C ALA A 88 -8.87 17.35 18.62
N MET A 89 -9.62 17.53 17.54
CA MET A 89 -9.36 18.34 16.34
C MET A 89 -8.34 17.91 15.27
N SER A 90 -7.70 16.77 15.30
CA SER A 90 -7.05 16.21 14.10
C SER A 90 -6.81 14.72 14.30
N HIS A 91 -7.73 13.91 13.83
CA HIS A 91 -7.69 12.49 14.07
C HIS A 91 -7.56 11.77 12.78
N GLU A 92 -6.54 10.99 12.70
CA GLU A 92 -6.42 10.01 11.67
C GLU A 92 -5.70 8.84 12.33
N PRO A 93 -6.43 7.75 12.73
CA PRO A 93 -5.78 6.50 13.03
C PRO A 93 -5.15 6.01 11.74
N ASN A 94 -3.86 6.30 11.58
CA ASN A 94 -3.24 6.25 10.27
C ASN A 94 -2.77 4.86 9.91
N CYS A 95 -2.14 4.17 10.87
CA CYS A 95 -1.54 2.88 10.60
C CYS A 95 -1.67 2.00 11.83
N VAL A 96 -2.29 0.84 11.66
CA VAL A 96 -2.28 -0.24 12.64
C VAL A 96 -1.47 -1.38 12.08
N PHE A 97 -0.54 -1.93 12.87
CA PHE A 97 0.25 -3.09 12.51
C PHE A 97 0.46 -4.03 13.69
N LYS A 98 0.69 -5.31 13.41
CA LYS A 98 1.13 -6.29 14.40
C LYS A 98 2.65 -6.19 14.52
N ASP A 99 3.13 -5.90 15.72
CA ASP A 99 4.55 -5.67 15.96
C ASP A 99 5.32 -6.98 15.92
N THR A 100 6.28 -7.08 15.01
CA THR A 100 7.14 -8.27 14.85
C THR A 100 8.49 -8.12 15.54
N ASN A 101 8.69 -7.06 16.33
CA ASN A 101 9.89 -6.91 17.15
C ASN A 101 9.96 -8.06 18.18
N PRO A 102 11.04 -8.86 18.20
CA PRO A 102 11.16 -9.96 19.16
C PRO A 102 11.11 -9.52 20.64
N ALA A 103 11.41 -8.26 20.92
CA ALA A 103 11.34 -7.67 22.26
C ALA A 103 9.94 -7.11 22.61
N CYS A 104 8.99 -7.12 21.67
CA CYS A 104 7.65 -6.60 21.91
C CYS A 104 6.87 -7.49 22.88
N PRO A 105 6.37 -6.98 24.02
CA PRO A 105 5.59 -7.77 24.95
C PRO A 105 4.21 -8.10 24.37
N PRO A 106 3.60 -9.25 24.73
CA PRO A 106 2.26 -9.62 24.26
C PRO A 106 1.16 -8.59 24.57
N SER A 107 1.32 -7.82 25.65
CA SER A 107 0.41 -6.74 26.02
C SER A 107 0.41 -5.56 25.04
N GLU A 108 1.38 -5.51 24.12
CA GLU A 108 1.60 -4.41 23.18
C GLU A 108 1.71 -4.88 21.72
N GLN A 109 1.33 -6.10 21.41
CA GLN A 109 1.56 -6.73 20.10
C GLN A 109 0.92 -5.99 18.92
N TYR A 110 -0.09 -5.16 19.15
CA TYR A 110 -0.61 -4.23 18.14
C TYR A 110 -0.14 -2.82 18.43
N LYS A 111 0.26 -2.13 17.41
CA LYS A 111 0.64 -0.72 17.45
C LYS A 111 -0.27 0.09 16.53
N MET A 112 -0.67 1.26 17.01
CA MET A 112 -1.39 2.25 16.23
C MET A 112 -0.58 3.54 16.18
N VAL A 113 -0.37 4.04 14.99
CA VAL A 113 0.18 5.38 14.75
C VAL A 113 -0.97 6.32 14.42
N ALA A 114 -1.06 7.44 15.12
CA ALA A 114 -2.15 8.39 14.91
C ALA A 114 -1.67 9.84 15.09
N ASN A 115 -2.23 10.75 14.27
CA ASN A 115 -2.05 12.18 14.49
C ASN A 115 -3.05 12.65 15.55
N LEU A 116 -2.57 13.08 16.68
CA LEU A 116 -3.40 13.45 17.81
C LEU A 116 -3.02 14.82 18.36
N GLN A 117 -3.96 15.43 19.10
CA GLN A 117 -3.70 16.53 20.01
C GLN A 117 -4.45 16.22 21.32
N PRO A 118 -3.82 15.50 22.26
CA PRO A 118 -4.44 15.22 23.56
C PRO A 118 -4.80 16.50 24.29
N PRO A 119 -5.84 16.49 25.15
CA PRO A 119 -6.20 17.65 25.96
C PRO A 119 -4.99 18.15 26.77
N GLY A 120 -4.63 19.44 26.59
CA GLY A 120 -3.43 20.02 27.21
C GLY A 120 -2.09 19.57 26.65
N GLY A 121 -2.09 18.61 25.69
CA GLY A 121 -0.90 18.09 25.05
C GLY A 121 -0.53 18.80 23.74
N LYS A 122 0.61 18.39 23.16
CA LYS A 122 1.11 18.91 21.89
C LYS A 122 0.44 18.18 20.72
N LYS A 123 0.20 18.90 19.63
CA LYS A 123 -0.18 18.27 18.36
C LYS A 123 1.01 17.50 17.78
N GLY A 124 0.82 16.22 17.40
CA GLY A 124 1.88 15.40 16.84
C GLY A 124 1.43 14.00 16.44
N THR A 125 2.38 13.21 16.00
CA THR A 125 2.18 11.79 15.72
C THR A 125 2.46 10.99 17.00
N TYR A 126 1.46 10.28 17.47
CA TYR A 126 1.52 9.45 18.68
C TYR A 126 1.49 7.97 18.35
N VAL A 127 1.96 7.17 19.29
CA VAL A 127 1.87 5.71 19.20
C VAL A 127 1.04 5.19 20.37
N ALA A 128 0.06 4.35 20.05
CA ALA A 128 -0.69 3.59 21.04
C ALA A 128 -0.40 2.09 20.85
N ALA A 129 -0.47 1.34 21.94
CA ALA A 129 -0.30 -0.11 21.96
C ALA A 129 -1.57 -0.79 22.45
N SER A 130 -1.76 -2.05 22.01
CA SER A 130 -2.91 -2.88 22.38
C SER A 130 -2.53 -4.37 22.41
N PRO A 131 -3.10 -5.16 23.32
CA PRO A 131 -2.93 -6.62 23.31
C PRO A 131 -3.80 -7.32 22.25
N ASP A 132 -4.87 -6.71 21.78
CA ASP A 132 -5.91 -7.36 20.97
C ASP A 132 -6.38 -6.55 19.74
N GLY A 133 -5.87 -5.31 19.61
CA GLY A 133 -6.26 -4.38 18.53
C GLY A 133 -7.57 -3.63 18.81
N ALA A 134 -8.17 -3.79 19.98
CA ALA A 134 -9.40 -3.12 20.40
C ALA A 134 -9.18 -2.20 21.62
N HIS A 135 -8.44 -2.67 22.62
CA HIS A 135 -8.15 -1.92 23.83
C HIS A 135 -6.80 -1.19 23.73
N TRP A 136 -6.85 0.11 23.43
CA TRP A 136 -5.68 0.91 23.13
C TRP A 136 -5.25 1.80 24.29
N LYS A 137 -3.94 1.93 24.47
CA LYS A 137 -3.32 2.86 25.42
C LYS A 137 -2.18 3.61 24.75
N LEU A 138 -2.12 4.93 24.92
CA LEU A 138 -0.97 5.72 24.49
C LEU A 138 0.29 5.23 25.21
N MET A 139 1.38 5.09 24.47
CA MET A 139 2.66 4.63 25.00
C MET A 139 3.40 5.75 25.73
N LYS A 140 3.25 7.01 25.26
CA LYS A 140 3.77 8.23 25.90
C LYS A 140 2.78 9.39 25.81
N GLU A 141 2.90 10.35 26.70
CA GLU A 141 2.14 11.59 26.68
C GLU A 141 2.69 12.61 25.69
N GLU A 142 3.97 12.50 25.32
CA GLU A 142 4.61 13.31 24.29
C GLU A 142 4.52 12.61 22.92
N PRO A 143 4.45 13.40 21.82
CA PRO A 143 4.40 12.82 20.47
C PRO A 143 5.74 12.14 20.11
N ALA A 144 5.65 11.00 19.44
CA ALA A 144 6.80 10.28 18.89
C ALA A 144 7.44 11.02 17.70
N PHE A 145 6.64 11.81 16.98
CA PHE A 145 7.08 12.60 15.85
C PHE A 145 6.27 13.89 15.73
N ARG A 146 6.80 14.87 15.02
CA ARG A 146 6.09 16.12 14.74
C ARG A 146 4.74 15.88 14.08
N ALA A 147 3.85 16.84 14.15
CA ALA A 147 2.57 16.77 13.45
C ALA A 147 2.78 16.56 11.93
N SER A 148 2.15 15.55 11.41
CA SER A 148 2.20 15.18 9.99
C SER A 148 0.81 14.76 9.55
N ASP A 149 0.10 15.66 8.91
CA ASP A 149 -1.27 15.50 8.42
C ASP A 149 -1.29 14.56 7.20
N THR A 150 -1.14 13.27 7.45
CA THR A 150 -1.16 12.20 6.43
C THR A 150 -1.32 10.84 7.09
N ASN A 151 -1.52 9.80 6.28
CA ASN A 151 -1.36 8.41 6.70
C ASN A 151 0.13 8.11 6.93
N ASN A 152 0.60 8.33 8.17
CA ASN A 152 1.96 7.95 8.56
C ASN A 152 2.03 6.44 8.74
N ILE A 153 2.97 5.80 8.07
CA ILE A 153 3.18 4.35 8.15
C ILE A 153 4.29 4.04 9.14
N CYS A 154 4.12 2.97 9.91
CA CYS A 154 5.17 2.42 10.76
C CYS A 154 5.10 0.88 10.76
N PHE A 155 6.25 0.24 10.87
CA PHE A 155 6.38 -1.21 11.09
C PHE A 155 7.78 -1.52 11.65
N PHE A 156 7.92 -2.71 12.24
CA PHE A 156 9.24 -3.23 12.58
C PHE A 156 9.82 -3.96 11.37
N ASP A 157 11.01 -3.56 10.96
CA ASP A 157 11.71 -4.17 9.83
C ASP A 157 12.72 -5.20 10.33
N ASN A 158 12.36 -6.46 10.28
CA ASN A 158 13.17 -7.60 10.74
C ASN A 158 14.53 -7.70 10.02
N ARG A 159 14.64 -7.15 8.80
CA ARG A 159 15.89 -7.16 8.03
C ARG A 159 16.97 -6.27 8.63
N ILE A 160 16.56 -5.13 9.17
CA ILE A 160 17.50 -4.16 9.78
C ILE A 160 17.41 -4.14 11.31
N GLY A 161 16.46 -4.90 11.92
CA GLY A 161 16.25 -4.98 13.35
C GLY A 161 15.78 -3.68 14.00
N ARG A 162 15.09 -2.80 13.24
CA ARG A 162 14.65 -1.47 13.69
C ARG A 162 13.23 -1.17 13.24
N TYR A 163 12.60 -0.24 13.90
CA TYR A 163 11.36 0.35 13.38
C TYR A 163 11.65 1.29 12.21
N VAL A 164 10.70 1.33 11.29
CA VAL A 164 10.72 2.19 10.12
C VAL A 164 9.43 3.00 10.08
N GLY A 165 9.57 4.31 9.92
CA GLY A 165 8.45 5.22 9.69
C GLY A 165 8.51 5.83 8.28
N TYR A 166 7.36 5.90 7.59
CA TYR A 166 7.22 6.70 6.38
C TYR A 166 6.24 7.84 6.67
N VAL A 167 6.72 9.06 6.46
CA VAL A 167 6.04 10.29 6.89
C VAL A 167 6.00 11.30 5.76
N ARG A 168 5.10 12.30 5.87
CA ARG A 168 5.07 13.42 4.94
C ARG A 168 6.23 14.38 5.18
N VAL A 169 6.93 14.72 4.10
CA VAL A 169 7.88 15.84 4.04
C VAL A 169 7.26 16.96 3.21
N TRP A 170 7.40 18.18 3.70
CA TRP A 170 7.06 19.39 2.97
C TRP A 170 8.35 20.04 2.43
N ASP A 171 8.50 19.95 1.14
CA ASP A 171 9.54 20.66 0.39
C ASP A 171 8.93 21.10 -0.94
N VAL A 172 8.41 22.33 -0.97
CA VAL A 172 7.56 22.89 -2.01
C VAL A 172 6.16 22.25 -2.05
N MET A 173 6.10 20.93 -2.15
CA MET A 173 4.90 20.09 -2.20
C MET A 173 5.11 18.86 -1.30
N ARG A 174 4.08 18.01 -1.21
CA ARG A 174 4.14 16.77 -0.43
C ARG A 174 5.09 15.75 -1.05
N LYS A 175 5.96 15.20 -0.24
CA LYS A 175 6.90 14.13 -0.56
C LYS A 175 6.89 13.11 0.56
N VAL A 176 7.59 12.00 0.39
CA VAL A 176 7.69 10.95 1.40
C VAL A 176 9.08 10.95 2.02
N GLY A 177 9.14 11.02 3.34
CA GLY A 177 10.33 10.83 4.14
C GLY A 177 10.33 9.47 4.83
N ARG A 178 11.52 8.98 5.18
CA ARG A 178 11.74 7.77 5.97
C ARG A 178 12.49 8.11 7.26
N CYS A 179 12.05 7.53 8.37
CA CYS A 179 12.73 7.49 9.66
C CYS A 179 13.14 6.06 10.00
N GLU A 180 14.25 5.86 10.69
CA GLU A 180 14.68 4.58 11.25
C GLU A 180 15.03 4.80 12.73
N PHE A 181 14.43 4.01 13.62
CA PHE A 181 14.56 4.24 15.07
C PHE A 181 14.45 2.93 15.86
N ASP A 182 15.03 2.92 17.06
CA ASP A 182 15.00 1.77 17.97
C ASP A 182 13.85 1.88 18.97
N ASP A 183 13.50 3.11 19.39
CA ASP A 183 12.33 3.40 20.23
C ASP A 183 11.17 3.89 19.35
N ILE A 184 10.09 3.10 19.29
CA ILE A 184 8.89 3.45 18.51
C ILE A 184 8.23 4.76 18.97
N THR A 185 8.57 5.25 20.12
CA THR A 185 8.04 6.50 20.69
C THR A 185 8.95 7.70 20.47
N ASP A 186 10.05 7.54 19.70
CA ASP A 186 10.97 8.63 19.30
C ASP A 186 11.53 8.36 17.89
N TRP A 187 10.93 8.99 16.88
CA TRP A 187 11.25 8.72 15.48
C TRP A 187 12.44 9.51 14.92
N GLY A 188 12.93 10.50 15.67
CA GLY A 188 14.04 11.34 15.22
C GLY A 188 13.70 12.16 13.98
N LYS A 189 14.70 12.33 13.10
CA LYS A 189 14.57 13.14 11.87
C LYS A 189 14.37 12.25 10.63
N GLU A 190 13.45 12.68 9.77
CA GLU A 190 13.18 12.03 8.50
C GLU A 190 14.23 12.38 7.43
N GLN A 191 14.51 11.41 6.55
CA GLN A 191 15.20 11.62 5.27
C GLN A 191 14.19 11.50 4.14
N MET A 192 14.17 12.46 3.21
CA MET A 192 13.35 12.36 2.00
C MET A 192 13.82 11.17 1.15
N VAL A 193 12.88 10.29 0.78
CA VAL A 193 13.17 9.07 0.01
C VAL A 193 12.33 8.93 -1.27
N PHE A 194 11.21 9.68 -1.39
CA PHE A 194 10.37 9.59 -2.57
C PHE A 194 9.70 10.93 -2.89
N SER A 195 9.72 11.28 -4.16
CA SER A 195 9.18 12.55 -4.68
C SER A 195 8.68 12.38 -6.11
N TYR A 196 7.84 13.31 -6.55
CA TYR A 196 7.58 13.54 -7.96
C TYR A 196 8.88 13.95 -8.69
N ASP A 197 8.93 13.70 -9.98
CA ASP A 197 10.04 14.02 -10.86
C ASP A 197 9.57 14.79 -12.12
N ALA A 198 10.50 15.01 -13.06
CA ALA A 198 10.19 15.78 -14.27
C ALA A 198 9.15 15.09 -15.17
N GLU A 199 9.11 13.77 -15.20
CA GLU A 199 8.12 13.00 -15.97
C GLU A 199 6.71 13.16 -15.41
N ASP A 200 6.56 13.19 -14.07
CA ASP A 200 5.27 13.43 -13.42
C ASP A 200 4.69 14.81 -13.73
N LEU A 201 5.53 15.76 -14.09
CA LEU A 201 5.14 17.15 -14.32
C LEU A 201 4.92 17.48 -15.79
N GLN A 202 5.27 16.56 -16.70
CA GLN A 202 5.04 16.71 -18.12
C GLN A 202 3.57 16.43 -18.48
N GLU A 203 3.10 17.05 -19.54
CA GLU A 203 1.89 16.70 -20.29
C GLU A 203 0.54 16.72 -19.54
N LEU A 204 0.50 17.24 -18.30
CA LEU A 204 -0.80 17.47 -17.65
C LEU A 204 -1.52 18.65 -18.35
N ASP A 205 -2.79 18.41 -18.67
CA ASP A 205 -3.65 19.42 -19.31
C ASP A 205 -3.73 20.69 -18.45
N SER A 206 -3.18 21.81 -18.98
CA SER A 206 -3.14 23.08 -18.28
C SER A 206 -4.52 23.73 -18.08
N HIS A 207 -5.58 23.25 -18.74
CA HIS A 207 -6.95 23.73 -18.54
C HIS A 207 -7.62 23.11 -17.33
N ILE A 208 -7.19 21.92 -16.91
CA ILE A 208 -7.75 21.17 -15.78
C ILE A 208 -6.81 21.24 -14.59
N PHE A 209 -5.52 20.97 -14.79
CA PHE A 209 -4.54 20.86 -13.71
C PHE A 209 -3.74 22.12 -13.48
N SER A 210 -3.64 22.53 -12.23
CA SER A 210 -2.96 23.76 -11.81
C SER A 210 -1.45 23.56 -11.69
N ALA A 211 -0.72 24.58 -12.20
CA ALA A 211 0.66 24.80 -11.79
C ALA A 211 0.79 25.59 -10.47
N THR A 212 -0.34 25.97 -9.87
CA THR A 212 -0.37 26.79 -8.67
C THR A 212 -1.27 26.16 -7.62
N ALA A 213 -0.68 25.50 -6.64
CA ALA A 213 -1.38 25.18 -5.41
C ALA A 213 -1.34 26.42 -4.51
N ALA A 214 -2.35 27.28 -4.61
CA ALA A 214 -2.47 28.49 -3.78
C ALA A 214 -2.62 28.19 -2.28
N SER A 215 -2.97 26.97 -1.92
CA SER A 215 -3.19 26.50 -0.54
C SER A 215 -1.94 26.47 0.33
N LEU A 216 -0.73 26.58 -0.22
CA LEU A 216 0.51 26.29 0.51
C LEU A 216 1.22 27.51 1.07
N GLY A 217 0.58 28.66 1.13
CA GLY A 217 1.01 29.83 1.94
C GLY A 217 2.40 30.42 1.65
N SER A 218 3.10 29.95 0.61
CA SER A 218 4.42 30.44 0.25
C SER A 218 4.36 31.32 -1.01
N SER A 219 4.52 32.62 -0.85
CA SER A 219 4.59 33.61 -1.93
C SER A 219 5.88 33.53 -2.78
N ALA A 220 6.79 32.61 -2.45
CA ALA A 220 8.14 32.58 -3.02
C ALA A 220 8.27 31.71 -4.29
N ILE A 221 7.25 30.91 -4.66
CA ILE A 221 7.37 29.94 -5.78
C ILE A 221 6.42 30.33 -6.89
N LYS A 222 7.01 30.76 -8.01
CA LYS A 222 6.26 31.22 -9.21
C LYS A 222 5.54 30.11 -9.97
N THR A 223 5.95 28.85 -9.82
CA THR A 223 5.31 27.68 -10.43
C THR A 223 5.37 26.50 -9.47
N LYS A 224 4.21 25.98 -9.08
CA LYS A 224 4.13 24.78 -8.23
C LYS A 224 3.85 23.56 -9.10
N PRO A 225 4.35 22.36 -8.72
CA PRO A 225 4.01 21.12 -9.38
C PRO A 225 2.50 20.88 -9.45
N ARG A 226 2.06 20.23 -10.52
CA ARG A 226 0.64 19.93 -10.76
C ARG A 226 0.17 18.71 -10.00
N MET A 227 1.11 17.93 -9.48
CA MET A 227 0.84 16.76 -8.66
C MET A 227 1.86 16.62 -7.53
N ASP A 228 1.46 15.92 -6.48
CA ASP A 228 2.33 15.49 -5.39
C ASP A 228 1.86 14.13 -4.83
N PHE A 229 2.57 13.61 -3.82
CA PHE A 229 2.21 12.36 -3.17
C PHE A 229 1.55 12.61 -1.82
N TYR A 230 0.24 12.32 -1.74
CA TYR A 230 -0.57 12.61 -0.56
C TYR A 230 -0.31 11.64 0.59
N THR A 231 -0.25 10.33 0.31
CA THR A 231 0.09 9.26 1.26
C THR A 231 1.20 8.39 0.67
N SER A 232 1.86 7.60 1.51
CA SER A 232 2.88 6.64 1.05
C SER A 232 2.33 5.22 0.94
N ALA A 233 1.55 4.74 1.91
CA ALA A 233 1.15 3.36 2.06
C ALA A 233 2.32 2.40 1.76
N ALA A 234 3.45 2.60 2.45
CA ALA A 234 4.68 1.84 2.22
C ALA A 234 4.87 0.77 3.29
N TRP A 235 5.22 -0.44 2.88
CA TRP A 235 5.55 -1.53 3.80
C TRP A 235 6.53 -2.52 3.20
N LYS A 236 7.12 -3.37 4.04
CA LYS A 236 7.93 -4.49 3.59
C LYS A 236 7.01 -5.62 3.11
N TYR A 237 7.29 -6.16 1.93
CA TYR A 237 6.49 -7.26 1.40
C TYR A 237 6.74 -8.55 2.20
N PRO A 238 5.71 -9.19 2.76
CA PRO A 238 5.91 -10.30 3.70
C PRO A 238 6.45 -11.58 3.07
N ARG A 239 6.42 -11.70 1.74
CA ARG A 239 6.81 -12.89 0.99
C ARG A 239 8.19 -12.78 0.35
N ALA A 240 8.88 -11.66 0.54
CA ALA A 240 10.24 -11.46 0.02
C ALA A 240 11.10 -10.74 1.06
N GLU A 241 12.34 -11.18 1.18
CA GLU A 241 13.24 -10.73 2.26
C GLU A 241 13.68 -9.28 2.10
N ASP A 242 13.89 -8.84 0.88
CA ASP A 242 14.45 -7.53 0.53
C ASP A 242 13.52 -6.69 -0.38
N VAL A 243 12.22 -6.90 -0.36
CA VAL A 243 11.27 -6.15 -1.16
C VAL A 243 10.41 -5.24 -0.29
N TYR A 244 10.46 -3.96 -0.62
CA TYR A 244 9.56 -2.94 -0.08
C TYR A 244 8.66 -2.46 -1.19
N LEU A 245 7.39 -2.29 -0.87
CA LEU A 245 6.35 -1.79 -1.77
C LEU A 245 5.82 -0.46 -1.24
N MET A 246 5.52 0.45 -2.13
CA MET A 246 4.87 1.72 -1.82
C MET A 246 3.71 1.92 -2.79
N PHE A 247 2.57 2.33 -2.24
CA PHE A 247 1.34 2.61 -3.00
C PHE A 247 0.93 4.07 -2.77
N PRO A 248 1.72 5.02 -3.31
CA PRO A 248 1.50 6.42 -3.03
C PRO A 248 0.22 6.91 -3.70
N SER A 249 -0.61 7.66 -2.96
CA SER A 249 -1.72 8.38 -3.56
C SER A 249 -1.18 9.59 -4.32
N ALA A 250 -1.21 9.52 -5.65
CA ALA A 250 -0.83 10.62 -6.52
C ALA A 250 -1.98 11.64 -6.58
N TYR A 251 -1.72 12.83 -6.08
CA TYR A 251 -2.69 13.89 -5.98
C TYR A 251 -2.50 14.91 -7.09
N TYR A 252 -3.44 14.96 -8.01
CA TYR A 252 -3.46 15.87 -9.16
C TYR A 252 -4.32 17.08 -8.82
N HIS A 253 -3.69 18.25 -8.73
CA HIS A 253 -4.31 19.49 -8.31
C HIS A 253 -5.06 20.16 -9.46
N PHE A 254 -6.32 20.52 -9.25
CA PHE A 254 -7.08 21.29 -10.22
C PHE A 254 -6.71 22.77 -10.19
N GLN A 255 -6.92 23.44 -11.34
CA GLN A 255 -6.89 24.90 -11.37
C GLN A 255 -8.03 25.46 -10.53
N GLU A 256 -7.72 26.48 -9.71
CA GLU A 256 -8.71 27.09 -8.82
C GLU A 256 -9.94 27.58 -9.57
N ASP A 257 -9.76 28.27 -10.70
CA ASP A 257 -10.88 28.76 -11.52
C ASP A 257 -11.71 27.63 -12.12
N TRP A 258 -11.10 26.53 -12.50
CA TRP A 258 -11.80 25.36 -12.99
C TRP A 258 -12.61 24.68 -11.88
N ALA A 259 -12.04 24.52 -10.68
CA ALA A 259 -12.70 23.99 -9.50
C ALA A 259 -13.87 24.89 -9.05
N ARG A 260 -13.69 26.22 -9.05
CA ARG A 260 -14.76 27.18 -8.73
C ARG A 260 -15.95 27.06 -9.68
N ARG A 261 -15.72 26.91 -10.98
CA ARG A 261 -16.80 26.72 -11.97
C ARG A 261 -17.60 25.43 -11.75
N ARG A 262 -17.01 24.44 -11.08
CA ARG A 262 -17.67 23.19 -10.70
C ARG A 262 -18.41 23.25 -9.36
N GLY A 263 -18.34 24.38 -8.66
CA GLY A 263 -18.95 24.54 -7.35
C GLY A 263 -18.23 23.80 -6.22
N THR A 264 -16.92 23.58 -6.34
CA THR A 264 -16.12 22.92 -5.31
C THR A 264 -16.10 23.72 -4.01
N THR A 265 -16.20 23.06 -2.88
CA THR A 265 -16.24 23.67 -1.53
C THR A 265 -14.93 24.36 -1.18
N ASP A 266 -13.78 23.69 -1.41
CA ASP A 266 -12.44 24.29 -1.29
C ASP A 266 -11.68 24.22 -2.62
N PRO A 267 -11.93 25.18 -3.53
CA PRO A 267 -11.36 25.14 -4.88
C PRO A 267 -9.84 25.33 -4.92
N ARG A 268 -9.22 25.85 -3.85
CA ARG A 268 -7.76 26.00 -3.76
C ARG A 268 -7.02 24.72 -3.40
N ASN A 269 -7.74 23.77 -2.83
CA ASN A 269 -7.20 22.49 -2.41
C ASN A 269 -7.98 21.33 -3.04
N ASP A 270 -8.44 21.51 -4.28
CA ASP A 270 -9.22 20.49 -4.98
C ASP A 270 -8.37 19.71 -5.98
N GLY A 271 -8.78 18.47 -6.21
CA GLY A 271 -8.13 17.57 -7.16
C GLY A 271 -8.59 16.12 -6.99
N THR A 272 -8.05 15.27 -7.83
CA THR A 272 -8.30 13.84 -7.82
C THR A 272 -7.06 13.09 -7.34
N LEU A 273 -7.28 11.92 -6.72
CA LEU A 273 -6.20 11.06 -6.25
C LEU A 273 -6.41 9.64 -6.76
N ASP A 274 -5.42 9.11 -7.44
CA ASP A 274 -5.31 7.68 -7.73
C ASP A 274 -4.12 7.07 -6.96
N VAL A 275 -3.96 5.75 -7.02
CA VAL A 275 -2.86 5.07 -6.35
C VAL A 275 -1.85 4.59 -7.38
N GLN A 276 -0.60 5.01 -7.24
CA GLN A 276 0.52 4.53 -8.05
C GLN A 276 1.25 3.36 -7.37
N PHE A 277 2.32 2.88 -7.99
CA PHE A 277 3.13 1.78 -7.48
C PHE A 277 4.62 2.11 -7.57
N ALA A 278 5.34 1.85 -6.49
CA ALA A 278 6.79 1.89 -6.47
C ALA A 278 7.35 0.72 -5.67
N THR A 279 8.55 0.30 -5.99
CA THR A 279 9.26 -0.79 -5.31
C THR A 279 10.68 -0.38 -4.95
N SER A 280 11.22 -1.02 -3.91
CA SER A 280 12.58 -0.77 -3.42
C SER A 280 13.19 -2.04 -2.86
N ARG A 281 14.53 -2.17 -2.89
CA ARG A 281 15.29 -3.24 -2.25
C ARG A 281 15.86 -2.84 -0.88
N ASP A 282 15.86 -1.56 -0.57
CA ASP A 282 16.44 -1.01 0.67
C ASP A 282 15.45 -0.15 1.47
N GLY A 283 14.26 0.11 0.89
CA GLY A 283 13.24 0.99 1.45
C GLY A 283 13.60 2.49 1.39
N LYS A 284 14.70 2.85 0.73
CA LYS A 284 15.22 4.22 0.59
C LYS A 284 15.27 4.68 -0.86
N SER A 285 15.75 3.81 -1.74
CA SER A 285 15.86 4.02 -3.18
C SER A 285 14.65 3.38 -3.87
N TRP A 286 13.77 4.20 -4.42
CA TRP A 286 12.50 3.75 -4.98
C TRP A 286 12.50 3.82 -6.49
N PHE A 287 11.92 2.80 -7.11
CA PHE A 287 11.77 2.68 -8.55
C PHE A 287 10.29 2.57 -8.92
N ARG A 288 9.87 3.35 -9.92
CA ARG A 288 8.56 3.25 -10.56
C ARG A 288 8.76 2.73 -11.98
N LEU A 289 8.23 1.55 -12.26
CA LEU A 289 8.28 0.96 -13.60
C LEU A 289 7.41 1.72 -14.59
N ASP A 290 6.29 2.23 -14.09
CA ASP A 290 5.24 2.88 -14.88
C ASP A 290 4.63 4.04 -14.06
N ARG A 291 4.08 5.05 -14.74
CA ARG A 291 3.37 6.20 -14.14
C ARG A 291 1.85 6.00 -14.13
N HIS A 292 1.38 4.95 -14.77
CA HIS A 292 -0.03 4.62 -14.73
C HIS A 292 -0.48 4.19 -13.33
N PRO A 293 -1.71 4.51 -12.92
CA PRO A 293 -2.18 4.13 -11.60
C PRO A 293 -2.26 2.61 -11.43
N PHE A 294 -1.83 2.15 -10.27
CA PHE A 294 -2.03 0.78 -9.79
C PHE A 294 -3.50 0.54 -9.44
N ILE A 295 -4.13 1.47 -8.70
CA ILE A 295 -5.59 1.54 -8.52
C ILE A 295 -6.09 2.75 -9.30
N ARG A 296 -6.83 2.50 -10.37
CA ARG A 296 -7.51 3.54 -11.14
C ARG A 296 -8.77 4.01 -10.45
N LEU A 297 -9.13 5.26 -10.70
CA LEU A 297 -10.47 5.75 -10.38
C LEU A 297 -11.53 4.99 -11.18
N GLY A 298 -12.67 4.79 -10.56
CA GLY A 298 -13.83 4.16 -11.18
C GLY A 298 -14.52 5.03 -12.23
N LEU A 299 -15.54 4.49 -12.86
CA LEU A 299 -16.36 5.23 -13.81
C LEU A 299 -16.98 6.46 -13.14
N ALA A 300 -17.12 7.54 -13.92
CA ALA A 300 -17.77 8.75 -13.45
C ALA A 300 -19.16 8.43 -12.86
N GLY A 301 -19.43 8.96 -11.67
CA GLY A 301 -20.64 8.69 -10.91
C GLY A 301 -20.63 7.40 -10.09
N SER A 302 -19.58 6.57 -10.19
CA SER A 302 -19.39 5.47 -9.25
C SER A 302 -18.80 5.96 -7.92
N PHE A 303 -18.95 5.16 -6.86
CA PHE A 303 -18.46 5.49 -5.51
C PHE A 303 -16.93 5.67 -5.42
N ALA A 304 -16.17 5.27 -6.43
CA ALA A 304 -14.72 5.31 -6.47
C ALA A 304 -14.18 6.24 -7.57
N SER A 305 -14.97 7.23 -8.00
CA SER A 305 -14.67 7.99 -9.22
C SER A 305 -13.74 9.20 -9.02
N ALA A 306 -13.36 9.56 -7.78
CA ALA A 306 -12.62 10.79 -7.56
C ALA A 306 -11.37 10.67 -6.67
N THR A 307 -11.41 9.85 -5.63
CA THR A 307 -10.25 9.65 -4.74
C THR A 307 -10.07 8.19 -4.36
N ALA A 308 -8.81 7.77 -4.24
CA ALA A 308 -8.40 6.45 -3.75
C ALA A 308 -7.20 6.55 -2.81
N TYR A 309 -7.29 5.85 -1.66
CA TYR A 309 -6.24 5.79 -0.63
C TYR A 309 -5.99 4.34 -0.23
N MET A 310 -4.79 3.82 -0.48
CA MET A 310 -4.44 2.45 -0.12
C MET A 310 -4.40 2.27 1.40
N ALA A 311 -4.89 1.14 1.87
CA ALA A 311 -4.74 0.70 3.26
C ALA A 311 -3.27 0.51 3.63
N SER A 312 -2.99 0.57 4.93
CA SER A 312 -1.72 0.05 5.46
C SER A 312 -1.81 -1.48 5.52
N GLY A 313 -1.00 -2.16 4.68
CA GLY A 313 -0.96 -3.61 4.58
C GLY A 313 -1.82 -4.20 3.44
N CYS A 314 -1.60 -5.49 3.21
CA CYS A 314 -2.36 -6.31 2.27
C CYS A 314 -2.55 -7.72 2.85
N ILE A 315 -3.49 -8.48 2.31
CA ILE A 315 -3.75 -9.86 2.71
C ILE A 315 -3.27 -10.80 1.61
N CYS A 316 -2.26 -11.60 1.92
CA CYS A 316 -1.77 -12.65 1.02
C CYS A 316 -2.61 -13.92 1.20
N ARG A 317 -3.16 -14.43 0.12
CA ARG A 317 -3.86 -15.71 0.01
C ARG A 317 -3.00 -16.70 -0.79
N PRO A 318 -3.33 -17.98 -0.83
CA PRO A 318 -2.54 -18.96 -1.59
C PRO A 318 -2.34 -18.63 -3.06
N GLU A 319 -3.30 -17.97 -3.71
CA GLU A 319 -3.28 -17.68 -5.14
C GLU A 319 -3.37 -16.18 -5.45
N GLU A 320 -3.73 -15.34 -4.48
CA GLU A 320 -3.99 -13.92 -4.72
C GLU A 320 -3.58 -13.03 -3.54
N ILE A 321 -3.47 -11.74 -3.82
CA ILE A 321 -3.32 -10.67 -2.84
C ILE A 321 -4.59 -9.84 -2.84
N TRP A 322 -5.11 -9.54 -1.65
CA TRP A 322 -6.21 -8.62 -1.46
C TRP A 322 -5.70 -7.29 -0.94
N PHE A 323 -6.05 -6.23 -1.63
CA PHE A 323 -5.80 -4.86 -1.25
C PHE A 323 -7.12 -4.21 -0.84
N TYR A 324 -7.11 -3.53 0.28
CA TYR A 324 -8.21 -2.67 0.68
C TYR A 324 -7.82 -1.22 0.46
N TYR A 325 -8.79 -0.41 0.06
CA TYR A 325 -8.54 1.01 -0.12
C TYR A 325 -9.82 1.81 0.13
N GLY A 326 -9.64 3.00 0.70
CA GLY A 326 -10.70 3.98 0.80
C GLY A 326 -10.95 4.61 -0.56
N ALA A 327 -12.22 4.74 -0.93
CA ALA A 327 -12.64 5.30 -2.20
C ALA A 327 -13.80 6.29 -2.02
N SER A 328 -13.82 7.35 -2.83
CA SER A 328 -14.88 8.35 -2.81
C SER A 328 -15.22 8.84 -4.23
N ASP A 329 -16.44 9.27 -4.43
CA ASP A 329 -16.90 10.00 -5.61
C ASP A 329 -16.69 11.52 -5.49
N HIS A 330 -16.10 11.98 -4.39
CA HIS A 330 -15.79 13.38 -4.13
C HIS A 330 -14.31 13.65 -4.34
N THR A 331 -14.01 14.73 -5.06
CA THR A 331 -12.65 15.26 -5.16
C THR A 331 -12.19 15.81 -3.81
N HIS A 332 -10.87 15.94 -3.63
CA HIS A 332 -10.29 16.24 -2.32
C HIS A 332 -10.80 17.54 -1.69
N GLY A 333 -11.05 18.57 -2.49
CA GLY A 333 -11.57 19.86 -2.02
C GLY A 333 -13.10 19.96 -2.01
N ASN A 334 -13.81 18.93 -2.48
CA ASN A 334 -15.27 18.95 -2.62
C ASN A 334 -15.97 18.10 -1.56
N TYR A 335 -15.60 18.31 -0.30
CA TYR A 335 -16.32 17.76 0.83
C TYR A 335 -17.20 18.85 1.44
N ASP A 336 -18.51 18.66 1.37
CA ASP A 336 -19.44 19.55 2.02
C ASP A 336 -20.03 18.87 3.24
N LEU A 337 -19.58 19.29 4.41
CA LEU A 337 -20.08 18.82 5.70
C LEU A 337 -21.55 19.17 5.95
N ALA A 338 -22.13 20.08 5.15
CA ALA A 338 -23.49 20.54 5.29
C ALA A 338 -24.52 19.75 4.46
N HIS A 339 -24.09 18.88 3.56
CA HIS A 339 -24.98 18.19 2.62
C HIS A 339 -24.93 16.67 2.81
N ASP A 340 -25.43 16.09 3.86
CA ASP A 340 -25.75 14.65 4.09
C ASP A 340 -25.16 13.62 3.07
N ARG A 341 -23.96 13.85 2.55
CA ARG A 341 -23.29 12.97 1.60
C ARG A 341 -22.25 12.14 2.32
N PHE A 342 -22.29 10.85 2.13
CA PHE A 342 -21.30 9.94 2.65
C PHE A 342 -19.92 10.15 1.98
N LEU A 343 -18.90 10.48 2.79
CA LEU A 343 -17.57 10.83 2.33
C LEU A 343 -16.70 9.65 1.88
N GLY A 344 -17.26 8.51 1.64
CA GLY A 344 -16.48 7.40 1.11
C GLY A 344 -16.90 6.03 1.63
N THR A 345 -16.14 5.06 1.23
CA THR A 345 -16.32 3.64 1.57
C THR A 345 -14.96 2.95 1.50
N ILE A 346 -14.82 1.81 2.15
CA ILE A 346 -13.67 0.93 1.93
C ILE A 346 -14.10 -0.18 0.98
N THR A 347 -13.30 -0.42 -0.03
CA THR A 347 -13.49 -1.42 -1.07
C THR A 347 -12.27 -2.29 -1.23
N ARG A 348 -12.34 -3.30 -2.08
CA ARG A 348 -11.29 -4.27 -2.29
C ARG A 348 -10.86 -4.36 -3.75
N ALA A 349 -9.57 -4.64 -3.96
CA ALA A 349 -9.05 -5.10 -5.23
C ALA A 349 -8.27 -6.40 -5.04
N ARG A 350 -8.20 -7.24 -6.07
CA ARG A 350 -7.49 -8.52 -6.05
C ARG A 350 -6.47 -8.58 -7.17
N MET A 351 -5.37 -9.21 -6.93
CA MET A 351 -4.40 -9.56 -7.97
C MET A 351 -3.78 -10.93 -7.70
N ARG A 352 -3.16 -11.48 -8.70
CA ARG A 352 -2.37 -12.70 -8.60
C ARG A 352 -1.32 -12.57 -7.49
N LEU A 353 -1.13 -13.63 -6.71
CA LEU A 353 -0.06 -13.68 -5.71
C LEU A 353 1.29 -13.39 -6.37
N ASP A 354 2.11 -12.52 -5.75
CA ASP A 354 3.40 -12.04 -6.26
C ASP A 354 3.36 -11.44 -7.68
N GLY A 355 2.17 -11.04 -8.14
CA GLY A 355 1.91 -10.66 -9.53
C GLY A 355 2.09 -9.18 -9.86
N PHE A 356 2.82 -8.38 -9.06
CA PHE A 356 2.98 -6.93 -9.25
C PHE A 356 3.56 -6.55 -10.62
N VAL A 357 4.59 -7.28 -11.03
CA VAL A 357 5.28 -7.08 -12.31
C VAL A 357 5.49 -8.43 -12.97
N SER A 358 5.42 -8.47 -14.29
CA SER A 358 5.77 -9.65 -15.07
C SER A 358 6.78 -9.33 -16.18
N VAL A 359 7.53 -10.35 -16.58
CA VAL A 359 8.21 -10.37 -17.87
C VAL A 359 7.29 -11.10 -18.83
N ASP A 360 6.86 -10.40 -19.86
CA ASP A 360 5.92 -10.92 -20.85
C ASP A 360 6.66 -11.28 -22.14
N ALA A 361 6.34 -12.43 -22.69
CA ALA A 361 6.77 -12.85 -24.02
C ALA A 361 5.56 -13.00 -24.95
N GLU A 362 5.68 -12.42 -26.12
CA GLU A 362 4.67 -12.50 -27.18
C GLU A 362 4.63 -13.89 -27.82
N TYR A 363 3.65 -14.12 -28.74
CA TYR A 363 3.52 -15.37 -29.49
C TYR A 363 4.78 -15.72 -30.32
N SER A 364 5.52 -14.70 -30.79
CA SER A 364 6.82 -14.88 -31.46
C SER A 364 7.93 -15.42 -30.55
N GLY A 365 7.70 -15.37 -29.24
CA GLY A 365 8.68 -15.77 -28.23
C GLY A 365 9.66 -14.68 -27.87
N GLY A 366 10.45 -14.96 -26.85
CA GLY A 366 11.51 -14.09 -26.33
C GLY A 366 12.29 -14.78 -25.24
N GLU A 367 13.38 -14.17 -24.83
CA GLU A 367 14.21 -14.68 -23.75
C GLU A 367 14.84 -13.57 -22.93
N PHE A 368 15.20 -13.88 -21.71
CA PHE A 368 16.02 -13.02 -20.87
C PHE A 368 16.84 -13.85 -19.91
N THR A 369 17.93 -13.25 -19.40
CA THR A 369 18.81 -13.87 -18.41
C THR A 369 18.90 -12.98 -17.18
N THR A 370 18.86 -13.58 -15.99
CA THR A 370 19.04 -12.85 -14.74
C THR A 370 20.48 -12.37 -14.58
N PRO A 371 20.74 -11.37 -13.74
CA PRO A 371 22.06 -11.20 -13.13
C PRO A 371 22.51 -12.50 -12.44
N THR A 372 23.77 -12.59 -12.07
CA THR A 372 24.31 -13.69 -11.27
C THR A 372 23.58 -13.73 -9.92
N LEU A 373 23.13 -14.92 -9.52
CA LEU A 373 22.38 -15.20 -8.32
C LEU A 373 23.14 -16.19 -7.43
N LEU A 374 23.00 -16.03 -6.12
CA LEU A 374 23.29 -17.06 -5.13
C LEU A 374 21.97 -17.53 -4.55
N PHE A 375 21.79 -18.83 -4.39
CA PHE A 375 20.56 -19.37 -3.83
C PHE A 375 20.85 -20.46 -2.82
N THR A 376 19.88 -20.72 -1.97
CA THR A 376 19.78 -21.91 -1.12
C THR A 376 18.56 -22.72 -1.53
N GLY A 377 18.49 -23.98 -1.16
CA GLY A 377 17.40 -24.86 -1.55
C GLY A 377 17.78 -25.84 -2.65
N ASN A 378 16.83 -26.62 -3.06
CA ASN A 378 17.02 -27.73 -4.00
C ASN A 378 16.16 -27.64 -5.27
N GLN A 379 15.12 -26.82 -5.24
CA GLN A 379 14.14 -26.71 -6.33
C GLN A 379 13.96 -25.27 -6.73
N LEU A 380 13.75 -25.04 -8.04
CA LEU A 380 13.30 -23.78 -8.59
C LEU A 380 11.80 -23.87 -8.86
N SER A 381 11.03 -22.94 -8.34
CA SER A 381 9.60 -22.83 -8.59
C SER A 381 9.28 -21.52 -9.31
N LEU A 382 8.37 -21.58 -10.30
CA LEU A 382 7.91 -20.42 -11.07
C LEU A 382 6.46 -20.08 -10.77
N ASN A 383 6.20 -18.78 -10.70
CA ASN A 383 4.87 -18.21 -10.80
C ASN A 383 4.70 -17.70 -12.23
N THR A 384 3.96 -18.43 -13.05
CA THR A 384 3.89 -18.20 -14.49
C THR A 384 2.50 -18.52 -15.05
N ASP A 385 2.17 -17.86 -16.14
CA ASP A 385 0.93 -18.04 -16.89
C ASP A 385 1.29 -18.12 -18.38
N THR A 386 0.85 -19.17 -19.07
CA THR A 386 1.03 -19.33 -20.52
C THR A 386 -0.31 -19.55 -21.18
N SER A 387 -0.42 -19.20 -22.48
CA SER A 387 -1.55 -19.65 -23.28
C SER A 387 -1.51 -21.18 -23.51
N ALA A 388 -2.54 -21.71 -24.13
CA ALA A 388 -2.59 -23.14 -24.49
C ALA A 388 -1.41 -23.57 -25.39
N GLY A 389 -0.92 -22.67 -26.23
CA GLY A 389 0.23 -22.92 -27.13
C GLY A 389 1.55 -22.34 -26.63
N GLY A 390 1.51 -21.64 -25.49
CA GLY A 390 2.67 -21.01 -24.90
C GLY A 390 3.49 -21.94 -24.01
N HIS A 391 4.69 -21.53 -23.68
CA HIS A 391 5.53 -22.29 -22.75
C HIS A 391 6.66 -21.43 -22.15
N VAL A 392 7.19 -21.91 -21.03
CA VAL A 392 8.41 -21.42 -20.40
C VAL A 392 9.39 -22.57 -20.29
N ARG A 393 10.65 -22.35 -20.66
CA ARG A 393 11.79 -23.23 -20.36
C ARG A 393 12.86 -22.45 -19.61
N VAL A 394 13.60 -23.13 -18.75
CA VAL A 394 14.66 -22.54 -17.94
C VAL A 394 15.97 -23.25 -18.22
N GLU A 395 17.02 -22.47 -18.38
CA GLU A 395 18.40 -22.94 -18.48
C GLU A 395 19.21 -22.37 -17.32
N LEU A 396 19.98 -23.23 -16.63
CA LEU A 396 20.98 -22.80 -15.68
C LEU A 396 22.30 -22.54 -16.40
N GLN A 397 22.89 -21.39 -16.11
CA GLN A 397 24.19 -20.99 -16.65
C GLN A 397 25.18 -20.66 -15.53
N ASP A 398 26.46 -20.83 -15.83
CA ASP A 398 27.55 -20.28 -15.03
C ASP A 398 27.67 -18.75 -15.20
N GLU A 399 28.64 -18.14 -14.51
CA GLU A 399 28.88 -16.68 -14.58
C GLU A 399 29.28 -16.22 -15.99
N SER A 400 29.82 -17.10 -16.81
CA SER A 400 30.22 -16.86 -18.21
C SER A 400 29.08 -17.06 -19.21
N ALA A 401 27.84 -17.24 -18.71
CA ALA A 401 26.65 -17.54 -19.50
C ALA A 401 26.71 -18.89 -20.27
N LYS A 402 27.54 -19.83 -19.83
CA LYS A 402 27.62 -21.17 -20.38
C LYS A 402 26.60 -22.07 -19.69
N PRO A 403 25.78 -22.84 -20.44
CA PRO A 403 24.84 -23.80 -19.86
C PRO A 403 25.56 -24.84 -19.00
N LEU A 404 24.99 -25.10 -17.82
CA LEU A 404 25.46 -26.18 -16.95
C LEU A 404 25.01 -27.52 -17.48
N ALA A 405 25.89 -28.53 -17.42
CA ALA A 405 25.60 -29.87 -17.95
C ALA A 405 24.33 -30.47 -17.29
N GLY A 406 23.37 -30.90 -18.11
CA GLY A 406 22.08 -31.43 -17.68
C GLY A 406 21.03 -30.39 -17.31
N PHE A 407 21.32 -29.08 -17.41
CA PHE A 407 20.42 -27.99 -17.10
C PHE A 407 20.24 -27.02 -18.27
N SER A 408 20.47 -27.48 -19.49
CA SER A 408 20.22 -26.68 -20.69
C SER A 408 18.71 -26.49 -20.95
N ALA A 409 18.38 -25.55 -21.81
CA ALA A 409 17.00 -25.35 -22.25
C ALA A 409 16.36 -26.58 -22.90
N ASP A 410 17.19 -27.42 -23.59
CA ASP A 410 16.73 -28.65 -24.23
C ASP A 410 16.50 -29.79 -23.22
N ASP A 411 17.18 -29.73 -22.08
CA ASP A 411 16.95 -30.68 -20.97
C ASP A 411 15.72 -30.28 -20.15
N CYS A 412 15.33 -29.02 -20.16
CA CYS A 412 14.18 -28.51 -19.38
C CYS A 412 12.86 -29.02 -19.94
N ASP A 413 12.04 -29.61 -19.08
CA ASP A 413 10.65 -29.92 -19.39
C ASP A 413 9.87 -28.62 -19.61
N PRO A 414 9.20 -28.44 -20.76
CA PRO A 414 8.48 -27.21 -21.04
C PRO A 414 7.29 -27.05 -20.07
N ILE A 415 7.19 -25.88 -19.47
CA ILE A 415 6.08 -25.52 -18.58
C ILE A 415 5.00 -24.85 -19.43
N ASN A 416 3.83 -25.46 -19.49
CA ASN A 416 2.63 -24.94 -20.15
C ASN A 416 1.47 -24.95 -19.15
N GLY A 417 0.79 -23.81 -18.99
CA GLY A 417 -0.34 -23.64 -18.08
C GLY A 417 -0.20 -22.43 -17.18
N ASN A 418 -1.15 -22.30 -16.25
CA ASN A 418 -1.23 -21.19 -15.30
C ASN A 418 -0.96 -21.71 -13.88
N PHE A 419 0.16 -21.31 -13.28
CA PHE A 419 0.64 -21.81 -11.99
C PHE A 419 1.14 -20.71 -11.09
N ILE A 420 0.71 -20.71 -9.84
CA ILE A 420 1.31 -19.86 -8.78
C ILE A 420 2.67 -20.42 -8.36
N GLN A 421 2.83 -21.74 -8.38
CA GLN A 421 4.06 -22.40 -8.01
C GLN A 421 4.22 -23.67 -8.84
N LYS A 422 5.07 -23.63 -9.86
CA LYS A 422 5.41 -24.77 -10.70
C LYS A 422 6.88 -25.09 -10.54
N VAL A 423 7.18 -26.25 -10.03
CA VAL A 423 8.57 -26.74 -9.96
C VAL A 423 9.10 -26.97 -11.36
N VAL A 424 10.27 -26.44 -11.63
CA VAL A 424 11.02 -26.67 -12.88
C VAL A 424 11.72 -28.02 -12.78
N SER A 425 11.66 -28.79 -13.86
CA SER A 425 12.36 -30.07 -13.97
C SER A 425 13.23 -30.10 -15.23
N TRP A 426 14.34 -30.80 -15.11
CA TRP A 426 15.25 -31.11 -16.21
C TRP A 426 15.37 -32.63 -16.26
N ARG A 427 15.07 -33.27 -17.34
CA ARG A 427 14.95 -34.74 -17.61
C ARG A 427 15.50 -35.64 -16.52
N ASP A 428 16.84 -35.68 -16.34
CA ASP A 428 17.52 -36.60 -15.44
C ASP A 428 18.00 -35.94 -14.14
N HIS A 429 17.65 -34.66 -13.92
CA HIS A 429 18.09 -33.88 -12.76
C HIS A 429 16.87 -33.42 -11.93
N PRO A 430 16.52 -34.16 -10.87
CA PRO A 430 15.35 -33.83 -10.06
C PRO A 430 15.55 -32.62 -9.13
N GLY A 431 16.76 -32.08 -9.03
CA GLY A 431 17.06 -30.98 -8.12
C GLY A 431 18.35 -30.24 -8.43
N MET A 432 18.52 -29.11 -7.78
CA MET A 432 19.61 -28.17 -7.98
C MET A 432 20.62 -28.14 -6.83
N GLN A 433 20.57 -29.10 -5.91
CA GLN A 433 21.39 -29.12 -4.68
C GLN A 433 22.89 -28.94 -4.93
N ALA A 434 23.41 -29.48 -6.03
CA ALA A 434 24.84 -29.37 -6.37
C ALA A 434 25.28 -27.93 -6.70
N TRP A 435 24.34 -27.06 -6.97
CA TRP A 435 24.56 -25.66 -7.37
C TRP A 435 24.18 -24.66 -6.27
N ALA A 436 23.56 -25.12 -5.18
CA ALA A 436 23.25 -24.27 -4.02
C ALA A 436 24.54 -23.65 -3.46
N GLY A 437 24.51 -22.34 -3.18
CA GLY A 437 25.67 -21.57 -2.71
C GLY A 437 26.72 -21.26 -3.78
N ARG A 438 26.49 -21.63 -5.02
CA ARG A 438 27.37 -21.27 -6.16
C ARG A 438 26.72 -20.19 -7.01
N PRO A 439 27.51 -19.27 -7.61
CA PRO A 439 26.98 -18.26 -8.51
C PRO A 439 26.43 -18.90 -9.79
N VAL A 440 25.17 -18.63 -10.10
CA VAL A 440 24.48 -19.10 -11.31
C VAL A 440 23.67 -17.98 -11.94
N ARG A 441 23.29 -18.17 -13.21
CA ARG A 441 22.31 -17.36 -13.90
C ARG A 441 21.15 -18.25 -14.34
N LEU A 442 19.96 -17.67 -14.39
CA LEU A 442 18.78 -18.29 -14.99
C LEU A 442 18.48 -17.60 -16.31
N ARG A 443 18.48 -18.39 -17.41
CA ARG A 443 17.98 -17.95 -18.70
C ARG A 443 16.57 -18.51 -18.88
N PHE A 444 15.60 -17.63 -19.10
CA PHE A 444 14.22 -17.97 -19.37
C PHE A 444 13.94 -17.83 -20.87
N ILE A 445 13.43 -18.88 -21.48
CA ILE A 445 13.01 -18.90 -22.87
C ILE A 445 11.49 -19.08 -22.86
N MET A 446 10.79 -18.11 -23.38
CA MET A 446 9.36 -17.97 -23.21
C MET A 446 8.66 -17.75 -24.54
N ARG A 447 7.44 -18.26 -24.67
CA ARG A 447 6.55 -17.99 -25.79
C ARG A 447 5.13 -17.86 -25.28
N ASP A 448 4.46 -16.77 -25.65
CA ASP A 448 3.08 -16.47 -25.25
C ASP A 448 2.84 -16.77 -23.77
N ALA A 449 3.65 -16.11 -22.94
CA ALA A 449 3.76 -16.43 -21.53
C ALA A 449 4.10 -15.17 -20.71
N LYS A 450 3.74 -15.23 -19.42
CA LYS A 450 4.11 -14.25 -18.38
C LYS A 450 4.85 -14.96 -17.26
N LEU A 451 5.98 -14.41 -16.84
CA LEU A 451 6.69 -14.81 -15.64
C LEU A 451 6.56 -13.71 -14.59
N TYR A 452 5.90 -13.99 -13.48
CA TYR A 452 5.64 -13.04 -12.41
C TYR A 452 6.72 -13.07 -11.33
N SER A 453 7.10 -14.26 -10.90
CA SER A 453 8.14 -14.45 -9.91
C SER A 453 8.74 -15.85 -10.01
N PHE A 454 9.89 -16.03 -9.39
CA PHE A 454 10.49 -17.33 -9.13
C PHE A 454 11.07 -17.38 -7.73
N LYS A 455 11.21 -18.56 -7.18
CA LYS A 455 11.85 -18.79 -5.89
C LYS A 455 12.61 -20.11 -5.88
N PHE A 456 13.57 -20.20 -4.99
CA PHE A 456 14.25 -21.44 -4.65
C PHE A 456 13.71 -21.96 -3.31
N ASP A 457 13.35 -23.28 -3.29
CA ASP A 457 12.82 -24.00 -2.12
C ASP A 457 13.78 -25.10 -1.66
#